data_adb34fad15fcd8a725fe7e2e42b84ff4
#
_entry.id   adb34fad15fcd8a725fe7e2e42b84ff4
#
_cell.length_a   1.000
_cell.length_b   1.000
_cell.length_c   1.000
_cell.angle_alpha   90.00
_cell.angle_beta   90.00
_cell.angle_gamma   90.00
#
_symmetry.space_group_name_H-M   'P 1'
#
loop_
_entity.id
_entity.type
_entity.pdbx_description
1 polymer ?
#
loop_
_entity_poly.entity_id
_entity_poly.type
_entity_poly.pdbx_seq_one_letter_code
_entity_poly.pdbx_strand_id
1 'polypeptide(L)'
;MKICIVAEGCYPYVVGGVSSWIHSIIRSFPNIEFQVLAIISNRSLSGKFAYELPQNVTQVHEVYLEDFDWEGASDKGREIRLSKKEYQAMRSLILNREIDWNVIFDLFQERKFSIDKLLMGPDFYHLVTECYKTQYPHIVFSDFLWTMRSIYLPLFLVLKTKVPKADLYHCVATGYAGVLGSMAKHFYGCDLLISEHGIYTREREEEIIKATWVAGVYKNIWIEQFKKMSMVAYEQADVVTSLYERARLLQLELGCPAKKTKVTPNGIDVERLAGLPGKKKEDEGMISVGAVLRVTPIKDVKTMIQAFSFAKEKVPNLKLWIMGPCDEDEHYAKECFDLVQALGVKDVIFTGRVDIREYLGRMDFTILTSISEGQPLTILESYAAHKPVIATDVGNCRELIYGEEEDSEPAGILTHIMNLEEISAAMVELAENEPLRKKMGEAGYRRVMSRYKVSDMKQTYYEIYKEFADRRGEEWKETPFVLETGEQK
;
A
#
# COMPACT_ATOMS: atom_id res chain seq x y z
N MET A 1 -25.85 4.99 -8.02
CA MET A 1 -24.51 5.56 -7.84
C MET A 1 -23.48 4.73 -8.57
N LYS A 2 -22.56 5.39 -9.30
CA LYS A 2 -21.46 4.76 -10.03
C LYS A 2 -20.13 5.19 -9.39
N ILE A 3 -19.28 4.22 -9.02
CA ILE A 3 -17.99 4.47 -8.38
C ILE A 3 -16.86 4.05 -9.32
N CYS A 4 -15.88 4.92 -9.54
CA CYS A 4 -14.64 4.57 -10.22
C CYS A 4 -13.53 4.36 -9.19
N ILE A 5 -13.08 3.11 -9.02
CA ILE A 5 -11.90 2.81 -8.19
C ILE A 5 -10.66 3.03 -9.03
N VAL A 6 -9.74 3.85 -8.52
CA VAL A 6 -8.44 4.10 -9.18
C VAL A 6 -7.36 3.34 -8.41
N ALA A 7 -6.82 2.31 -9.07
CA ALA A 7 -5.84 1.39 -8.50
C ALA A 7 -4.48 1.53 -9.19
N GLU A 8 -3.42 1.80 -8.42
CA GLU A 8 -2.06 1.97 -8.93
C GLU A 8 -1.20 0.75 -8.57
N GLY A 9 -0.75 0.01 -9.59
CA GLY A 9 0.15 -1.13 -9.46
C GLY A 9 -0.43 -2.34 -8.71
N CYS A 10 -1.77 -2.46 -8.59
CA CYS A 10 -2.39 -3.49 -7.78
C CYS A 10 -3.59 -4.15 -8.50
N TYR A 11 -4.81 -3.93 -8.04
CA TYR A 11 -6.03 -4.57 -8.57
C TYR A 11 -6.36 -4.13 -10.01
N PRO A 12 -6.78 -5.02 -10.88
CA PRO A 12 -6.98 -6.47 -10.69
C PRO A 12 -5.79 -7.36 -11.11
N TYR A 13 -4.60 -6.82 -11.27
CA TYR A 13 -3.44 -7.49 -11.90
C TYR A 13 -2.53 -8.22 -10.91
N VAL A 14 -2.42 -7.73 -9.69
CA VAL A 14 -1.47 -8.23 -8.69
C VAL A 14 -2.21 -8.71 -7.45
N VAL A 15 -1.88 -9.91 -6.98
CA VAL A 15 -2.41 -10.45 -5.72
C VAL A 15 -1.67 -9.77 -4.55
N GLY A 16 -2.43 -9.19 -3.61
CA GLY A 16 -1.84 -8.50 -2.45
C GLY A 16 -2.90 -7.94 -1.51
N GLY A 17 -2.48 -7.36 -0.41
CA GLY A 17 -3.38 -6.82 0.63
C GLY A 17 -4.36 -5.78 0.09
N VAL A 18 -3.86 -4.76 -0.61
CA VAL A 18 -4.68 -3.70 -1.21
C VAL A 18 -5.63 -4.26 -2.27
N SER A 19 -5.14 -5.15 -3.14
CA SER A 19 -5.98 -5.79 -4.16
C SER A 19 -7.11 -6.63 -3.56
N SER A 20 -6.80 -7.41 -2.52
CA SER A 20 -7.80 -8.21 -1.80
C SER A 20 -8.83 -7.32 -1.09
N TRP A 21 -8.37 -6.21 -0.54
CA TRP A 21 -9.24 -5.22 0.08
C TRP A 21 -10.19 -4.57 -0.96
N ILE A 22 -9.67 -4.12 -2.12
CA ILE A 22 -10.50 -3.58 -3.22
C ILE A 22 -11.54 -4.62 -3.64
N HIS A 23 -11.11 -5.85 -3.87
CA HIS A 23 -12.00 -6.94 -4.28
C HIS A 23 -13.11 -7.18 -3.24
N SER A 24 -12.77 -7.16 -1.94
CA SER A 24 -13.72 -7.29 -0.84
C SER A 24 -14.71 -6.13 -0.80
N ILE A 25 -14.25 -4.88 -0.96
CA ILE A 25 -15.12 -3.69 -1.01
C ILE A 25 -16.11 -3.80 -2.18
N ILE A 26 -15.65 -4.09 -3.38
CA ILE A 26 -16.54 -4.22 -4.55
C ILE A 26 -17.63 -5.28 -4.32
N ARG A 27 -17.25 -6.45 -3.82
CA ARG A 27 -18.19 -7.53 -3.51
C ARG A 27 -19.18 -7.19 -2.41
N SER A 28 -18.80 -6.30 -1.51
CA SER A 28 -19.64 -5.89 -0.38
C SER A 28 -20.78 -4.95 -0.78
N PHE A 29 -20.74 -4.38 -1.99
CA PHE A 29 -21.75 -3.43 -2.48
C PHE A 29 -22.34 -3.89 -3.83
N PRO A 30 -23.13 -4.97 -3.85
CA PRO A 30 -23.58 -5.61 -5.10
C PRO A 30 -24.48 -4.72 -5.96
N ASN A 31 -25.19 -3.74 -5.38
CA ASN A 31 -26.07 -2.83 -6.12
C ASN A 31 -25.36 -1.54 -6.60
N ILE A 32 -24.09 -1.35 -6.26
CA ILE A 32 -23.27 -0.25 -6.79
C ILE A 32 -22.59 -0.70 -8.09
N GLU A 33 -22.66 0.14 -9.11
CA GLU A 33 -21.90 -0.03 -10.33
C GLU A 33 -20.47 0.44 -10.13
N PHE A 34 -19.50 -0.48 -10.24
CA PHE A 34 -18.09 -0.15 -10.17
C PHE A 34 -17.43 -0.12 -11.55
N GLN A 35 -16.56 0.84 -11.73
CA GLN A 35 -15.53 0.84 -12.78
C GLN A 35 -14.16 0.81 -12.11
N VAL A 36 -13.20 0.19 -12.77
CA VAL A 36 -11.81 0.16 -12.29
C VAL A 36 -10.93 0.92 -13.28
N LEU A 37 -10.20 1.92 -12.80
CA LEU A 37 -9.17 2.62 -13.57
C LEU A 37 -7.82 2.15 -13.02
N ALA A 38 -7.21 1.19 -13.73
CA ALA A 38 -5.97 0.55 -13.31
C ALA A 38 -4.77 1.22 -13.96
N ILE A 39 -3.85 1.70 -13.13
CA ILE A 39 -2.56 2.25 -13.56
C ILE A 39 -1.53 1.13 -13.48
N ILE A 40 -0.95 0.76 -14.60
CA ILE A 40 0.03 -0.33 -14.72
C ILE A 40 1.26 0.12 -15.51
N SER A 41 2.39 -0.59 -15.33
CA SER A 41 3.65 -0.20 -15.95
C SER A 41 3.58 -0.24 -17.49
N ASN A 42 3.19 -1.36 -18.05
CA ASN A 42 3.19 -1.56 -19.49
C ASN A 42 2.07 -2.46 -19.99
N ARG A 43 1.89 -2.52 -21.31
CA ARG A 43 0.83 -3.28 -21.99
C ARG A 43 0.95 -4.80 -21.89
N SER A 44 2.08 -5.35 -21.46
CA SER A 44 2.24 -6.79 -21.36
C SER A 44 1.31 -7.45 -20.35
N LEU A 45 0.81 -6.66 -19.40
CA LEU A 45 -0.16 -7.08 -18.37
C LEU A 45 -1.61 -6.92 -18.81
N SER A 46 -1.89 -6.23 -19.93
CA SER A 46 -3.26 -5.92 -20.37
C SER A 46 -4.14 -7.16 -20.40
N GLY A 47 -5.31 -7.06 -19.75
CA GLY A 47 -6.32 -8.12 -19.68
C GLY A 47 -5.93 -9.38 -18.90
N LYS A 48 -4.74 -9.43 -18.29
CA LYS A 48 -4.27 -10.57 -17.51
C LYS A 48 -4.61 -10.41 -16.03
N PHE A 49 -5.89 -10.51 -15.71
CA PHE A 49 -6.38 -10.32 -14.35
C PHE A 49 -6.00 -11.49 -13.43
N ALA A 50 -5.52 -11.16 -12.24
CA ALA A 50 -5.24 -12.11 -11.17
C ALA A 50 -6.50 -12.44 -10.33
N TYR A 51 -7.60 -11.72 -10.55
CA TYR A 51 -8.87 -11.88 -9.87
C TYR A 51 -9.99 -12.13 -10.88
N GLU A 52 -10.96 -12.99 -10.52
CA GLU A 52 -12.24 -13.04 -11.20
C GLU A 52 -13.04 -11.78 -10.82
N LEU A 53 -13.42 -11.00 -11.83
CA LEU A 53 -14.09 -9.73 -11.57
C LEU A 53 -15.52 -9.95 -11.09
N PRO A 54 -15.97 -9.29 -10.00
CA PRO A 54 -17.35 -9.31 -9.56
C PRO A 54 -18.31 -8.77 -10.63
N GLN A 55 -19.54 -9.28 -10.68
CA GLN A 55 -20.54 -8.93 -11.69
C GLN A 55 -20.91 -7.43 -11.73
N ASN A 56 -20.73 -6.73 -10.63
CA ASN A 56 -20.98 -5.29 -10.53
C ASN A 56 -19.77 -4.44 -10.96
N VAL A 57 -18.67 -5.03 -11.43
CA VAL A 57 -17.61 -4.34 -12.16
C VAL A 57 -17.99 -4.29 -13.63
N THR A 58 -18.39 -3.13 -14.11
CA THR A 58 -18.90 -2.97 -15.48
C THR A 58 -17.80 -2.73 -16.50
N GLN A 59 -16.66 -2.16 -16.08
CA GLN A 59 -15.56 -1.83 -16.98
C GLN A 59 -14.22 -1.73 -16.24
N VAL A 60 -13.14 -2.15 -16.92
CA VAL A 60 -11.75 -1.92 -16.49
C VAL A 60 -11.10 -1.03 -17.56
N HIS A 61 -10.59 0.12 -17.13
CA HIS A 61 -9.81 1.05 -17.93
C HIS A 61 -8.34 0.91 -17.55
N GLU A 62 -7.43 0.93 -18.51
CA GLU A 62 -6.01 0.74 -18.28
C GLU A 62 -5.24 2.01 -18.64
N VAL A 63 -4.33 2.41 -17.78
CA VAL A 63 -3.39 3.52 -17.96
C VAL A 63 -1.97 2.98 -17.85
N TYR A 64 -1.15 3.24 -18.85
CA TYR A 64 0.21 2.71 -18.96
C TYR A 64 1.24 3.80 -18.71
N LEU A 65 2.14 3.60 -17.76
CA LEU A 65 3.15 4.59 -17.38
C LEU A 65 4.40 4.56 -18.27
N GLU A 66 4.65 3.43 -18.96
CA GLU A 66 5.84 3.21 -19.80
C GLU A 66 5.50 3.07 -21.29
N ASP A 67 4.25 3.32 -21.68
CA ASP A 67 3.79 3.18 -23.06
C ASP A 67 4.19 4.40 -23.90
N PHE A 68 5.50 4.57 -24.08
CA PHE A 68 6.05 5.68 -24.86
C PHE A 68 7.24 5.24 -25.70
N ASP A 69 7.12 5.43 -27.01
CA ASP A 69 8.18 5.14 -27.98
C ASP A 69 9.00 6.40 -28.29
N TRP A 70 10.18 6.51 -27.67
CA TRP A 70 11.11 7.60 -27.94
C TRP A 70 11.72 7.56 -29.35
N GLU A 71 11.87 6.34 -29.97
CA GLU A 71 12.46 6.17 -31.28
C GLU A 71 11.49 6.52 -32.39
N GLY A 72 10.20 6.22 -32.16
CA GLY A 72 9.10 6.59 -33.06
C GLY A 72 8.65 8.06 -32.93
N ALA A 73 9.18 8.81 -31.98
CA ALA A 73 8.88 10.23 -31.79
C ALA A 73 9.24 11.03 -33.05
N SER A 74 8.24 11.28 -33.89
CA SER A 74 8.41 11.83 -35.22
C SER A 74 8.71 13.32 -35.19
N ASP A 75 9.74 13.74 -35.89
CA ASP A 75 10.05 15.16 -36.19
C ASP A 75 8.97 15.90 -36.99
N LYS A 76 7.94 15.16 -37.47
CA LYS A 76 6.87 15.67 -38.30
C LYS A 76 5.69 16.19 -37.45
N GLY A 77 5.51 17.48 -37.40
CA GLY A 77 4.35 18.14 -36.79
C GLY A 77 4.66 19.55 -36.25
N ARG A 78 3.59 20.36 -36.02
CA ARG A 78 3.76 21.70 -35.46
C ARG A 78 4.27 21.62 -34.03
N GLU A 79 5.28 22.42 -33.69
CA GLU A 79 5.71 22.67 -32.31
C GLU A 79 4.52 23.14 -31.46
N ILE A 80 4.50 22.68 -30.21
CA ILE A 80 3.55 23.16 -29.23
C ILE A 80 4.10 24.46 -28.64
N ARG A 81 3.28 25.49 -28.66
CA ARG A 81 3.51 26.72 -27.91
C ARG A 81 2.45 26.84 -26.84
N LEU A 82 2.89 26.98 -25.61
CA LEU A 82 2.02 27.19 -24.47
C LEU A 82 1.50 28.63 -24.45
N SER A 83 0.24 28.83 -24.11
CA SER A 83 -0.27 30.15 -23.77
C SER A 83 0.44 30.67 -22.51
N LYS A 84 0.36 31.97 -22.23
CA LYS A 84 0.99 32.58 -21.06
C LYS A 84 0.54 31.92 -19.75
N LYS A 85 -0.75 31.56 -19.65
CA LYS A 85 -1.33 30.90 -18.46
C LYS A 85 -0.81 29.46 -18.31
N GLU A 86 -0.81 28.69 -19.39
CA GLU A 86 -0.28 27.32 -19.43
C GLU A 86 1.23 27.28 -19.13
N TYR A 87 2.00 28.21 -19.73
CA TYR A 87 3.43 28.32 -19.48
C TYR A 87 3.72 28.61 -18.01
N GLN A 88 2.95 29.51 -17.37
CA GLN A 88 3.12 29.83 -15.95
C GLN A 88 2.76 28.62 -15.06
N ALA A 89 1.68 27.87 -15.35
CA ALA A 89 1.32 26.68 -14.62
C ALA A 89 2.39 25.58 -14.75
N MET A 90 2.87 25.31 -15.98
CA MET A 90 3.98 24.38 -16.22
C MET A 90 5.29 24.84 -15.55
N ARG A 91 5.55 26.13 -15.51
CA ARG A 91 6.69 26.71 -14.81
C ARG A 91 6.60 26.46 -13.31
N SER A 92 5.44 26.66 -12.70
CA SER A 92 5.19 26.36 -11.29
C SER A 92 5.38 24.88 -10.99
N LEU A 93 4.90 23.99 -11.86
CA LEU A 93 5.06 22.54 -11.74
C LEU A 93 6.56 22.13 -11.77
N ILE A 94 7.35 22.67 -12.70
CA ILE A 94 8.77 22.32 -12.87
C ILE A 94 9.66 22.93 -11.78
N LEU A 95 9.36 24.13 -11.33
CA LEU A 95 10.14 24.89 -10.34
C LEU A 95 9.69 24.67 -8.88
N ASN A 96 8.81 23.71 -8.62
CA ASN A 96 8.26 23.41 -7.27
C ASN A 96 7.64 24.64 -6.59
N ARG A 97 6.75 25.34 -7.32
CA ARG A 97 6.00 26.49 -6.79
C ARG A 97 4.54 26.10 -6.60
N GLU A 98 3.72 27.07 -6.17
CA GLU A 98 2.26 26.89 -6.15
C GLU A 98 1.72 26.60 -7.55
N ILE A 99 1.06 25.45 -7.73
CA ILE A 99 0.67 24.91 -9.04
C ILE A 99 -0.82 25.15 -9.27
N ASP A 100 -1.17 25.81 -10.38
CA ASP A 100 -2.55 25.83 -10.86
C ASP A 100 -2.85 24.53 -11.62
N TRP A 101 -3.28 23.51 -10.87
CA TRP A 101 -3.59 22.21 -11.43
C TRP A 101 -4.76 22.22 -12.39
N ASN A 102 -5.73 23.12 -12.22
CA ASN A 102 -6.86 23.24 -13.14
C ASN A 102 -6.38 23.57 -14.54
N VAL A 103 -5.43 24.52 -14.65
CA VAL A 103 -4.80 24.86 -15.94
C VAL A 103 -4.01 23.71 -16.54
N ILE A 104 -3.33 22.92 -15.68
CA ILE A 104 -2.63 21.73 -16.14
C ILE A 104 -3.64 20.68 -16.66
N PHE A 105 -4.74 20.43 -15.95
CA PHE A 105 -5.78 19.51 -16.41
C PHE A 105 -6.39 19.95 -17.75
N ASP A 106 -6.78 21.22 -17.88
CA ASP A 106 -7.32 21.79 -19.12
C ASP A 106 -6.32 21.65 -20.28
N LEU A 107 -5.04 21.98 -20.06
CA LEU A 107 -3.98 21.85 -21.08
C LEU A 107 -3.92 20.41 -21.65
N PHE A 108 -3.92 19.40 -20.77
CA PHE A 108 -3.74 18.03 -21.21
C PHE A 108 -5.03 17.39 -21.78
N GLN A 109 -6.20 17.80 -21.35
CA GLN A 109 -7.47 17.22 -21.79
C GLN A 109 -8.11 17.94 -22.99
N GLU A 110 -8.02 19.26 -23.05
CA GLU A 110 -8.69 20.05 -24.07
C GLU A 110 -7.83 20.26 -25.31
N ARG A 111 -6.49 20.37 -25.15
CA ARG A 111 -5.61 20.58 -26.29
C ARG A 111 -5.14 19.28 -26.93
N LYS A 112 -5.18 19.26 -28.27
CA LYS A 112 -4.68 18.13 -29.07
C LYS A 112 -3.19 18.28 -29.32
N PHE A 113 -2.38 17.50 -28.64
CA PHE A 113 -0.95 17.34 -28.87
C PHE A 113 -0.45 15.99 -28.41
N SER A 114 0.69 15.56 -28.93
CA SER A 114 1.41 14.39 -28.43
C SER A 114 2.44 14.80 -27.37
N ILE A 115 2.72 13.91 -26.41
CA ILE A 115 3.58 14.19 -25.26
C ILE A 115 5.03 14.47 -25.71
N ASP A 116 5.51 13.78 -26.75
CA ASP A 116 6.82 14.02 -27.36
C ASP A 116 6.98 15.48 -27.81
N LYS A 117 5.96 16.06 -28.45
CA LYS A 117 5.99 17.46 -28.91
C LYS A 117 6.08 18.45 -27.75
N LEU A 118 5.55 18.12 -26.58
CA LEU A 118 5.71 18.93 -25.38
C LEU A 118 7.08 18.73 -24.77
N LEU A 119 7.50 17.49 -24.49
CA LEU A 119 8.77 17.17 -23.82
C LEU A 119 10.00 17.54 -24.65
N MET A 120 9.91 17.47 -25.97
CA MET A 120 10.98 17.87 -26.89
C MET A 120 10.85 19.33 -27.37
N GLY A 121 9.74 19.97 -27.03
CA GLY A 121 9.43 21.33 -27.46
C GLY A 121 10.24 22.43 -26.77
N PRO A 122 10.31 23.62 -27.37
CA PRO A 122 11.13 24.70 -26.85
C PRO A 122 10.64 25.24 -25.50
N ASP A 123 9.35 25.25 -25.24
CA ASP A 123 8.81 25.76 -23.98
C ASP A 123 9.24 24.88 -22.81
N PHE A 124 9.16 23.55 -22.94
CA PHE A 124 9.66 22.61 -21.92
C PHE A 124 11.18 22.75 -21.74
N TYR A 125 11.93 22.86 -22.84
CA TYR A 125 13.38 23.06 -22.80
C TYR A 125 13.75 24.36 -22.05
N HIS A 126 13.05 25.47 -22.30
CA HIS A 126 13.27 26.73 -21.60
C HIS A 126 12.97 26.63 -20.11
N LEU A 127 11.86 26.00 -19.74
CA LEU A 127 11.47 25.76 -18.34
C LEU A 127 12.48 24.89 -17.59
N VAL A 128 12.94 23.80 -18.19
CA VAL A 128 13.99 22.96 -17.64
C VAL A 128 15.32 23.70 -17.52
N THR A 129 15.66 24.51 -18.52
CA THR A 129 16.88 25.35 -18.48
C THR A 129 16.80 26.39 -17.35
N GLU A 130 15.64 27.00 -17.12
CA GLU A 130 15.45 27.93 -15.99
C GLU A 130 15.63 27.20 -14.65
N CYS A 131 14.99 26.00 -14.49
CA CYS A 131 15.13 25.17 -13.30
C CYS A 131 16.62 24.79 -13.06
N TYR A 132 17.31 24.34 -14.10
CA TYR A 132 18.73 24.04 -14.05
C TYR A 132 19.56 25.22 -13.53
N LYS A 133 19.43 26.38 -14.16
CA LYS A 133 20.21 27.58 -13.81
C LYS A 133 19.94 28.06 -12.38
N THR A 134 18.74 27.90 -11.88
CA THR A 134 18.32 28.42 -10.57
C THR A 134 18.54 27.46 -9.41
N GLN A 135 18.44 26.15 -9.66
CA GLN A 135 18.42 25.15 -8.58
C GLN A 135 19.53 24.09 -8.70
N TYR A 136 20.00 23.79 -9.92
CA TYR A 136 20.91 22.66 -10.18
C TYR A 136 22.11 23.00 -11.06
N PRO A 137 22.78 24.18 -10.91
CA PRO A 137 23.82 24.63 -11.84
C PRO A 137 25.10 23.79 -11.79
N HIS A 138 25.25 22.90 -10.83
CA HIS A 138 26.48 22.12 -10.58
C HIS A 138 26.46 20.72 -11.18
N ILE A 139 25.38 20.33 -11.86
CA ILE A 139 25.25 18.99 -12.47
C ILE A 139 25.32 19.09 -13.99
N VAL A 140 25.50 17.96 -14.67
CA VAL A 140 25.58 17.91 -16.15
C VAL A 140 24.20 18.20 -16.74
N PHE A 141 24.08 19.23 -17.57
CA PHE A 141 22.80 19.69 -18.12
C PHE A 141 22.09 18.63 -18.98
N SER A 142 22.83 17.86 -19.80
CA SER A 142 22.23 16.81 -20.60
C SER A 142 21.52 15.76 -19.73
N ASP A 143 22.17 15.30 -18.67
CA ASP A 143 21.66 14.29 -17.76
C ASP A 143 20.45 14.84 -16.98
N PHE A 144 20.53 16.11 -16.57
CA PHE A 144 19.41 16.80 -15.93
C PHE A 144 18.19 16.88 -16.86
N LEU A 145 18.39 17.30 -18.11
CA LEU A 145 17.32 17.40 -19.10
C LEU A 145 16.62 16.03 -19.34
N TRP A 146 17.40 14.95 -19.50
CA TRP A 146 16.84 13.63 -19.66
C TRP A 146 16.13 13.13 -18.40
N THR A 147 16.70 13.41 -17.23
CA THR A 147 16.05 13.08 -15.95
C THR A 147 14.70 13.79 -15.81
N MET A 148 14.63 15.09 -16.12
CA MET A 148 13.38 15.84 -16.09
C MET A 148 12.33 15.27 -17.07
N ARG A 149 12.75 14.87 -18.27
CA ARG A 149 11.86 14.16 -19.22
C ARG A 149 11.34 12.85 -18.65
N SER A 150 12.20 12.06 -18.05
CA SER A 150 11.83 10.76 -17.43
C SER A 150 10.88 10.94 -16.26
N ILE A 151 11.04 11.97 -15.44
CA ILE A 151 10.17 12.26 -14.29
C ILE A 151 8.77 12.71 -14.74
N TYR A 152 8.70 13.56 -15.79
CA TYR A 152 7.43 14.14 -16.23
C TYR A 152 6.67 13.25 -17.23
N LEU A 153 7.34 12.34 -17.91
CA LEU A 153 6.68 11.46 -18.90
C LEU A 153 5.52 10.66 -18.31
N PRO A 154 5.68 9.89 -17.20
CA PRO A 154 4.58 9.14 -16.61
C PRO A 154 3.42 10.05 -16.18
N LEU A 155 3.72 11.20 -15.57
CA LEU A 155 2.69 12.16 -15.18
C LEU A 155 1.91 12.68 -16.42
N PHE A 156 2.58 12.99 -17.51
CA PHE A 156 1.94 13.50 -18.73
C PHE A 156 1.12 12.42 -19.43
N LEU A 157 1.55 11.15 -19.39
CA LEU A 157 0.75 10.02 -19.86
C LEU A 157 -0.55 9.89 -19.05
N VAL A 158 -0.46 9.97 -17.73
CA VAL A 158 -1.61 9.98 -16.82
C VAL A 158 -2.54 11.16 -17.14
N LEU A 159 -2.01 12.38 -17.27
CA LEU A 159 -2.80 13.58 -17.57
C LEU A 159 -3.47 13.54 -18.94
N LYS A 160 -2.94 12.77 -19.92
CA LYS A 160 -3.58 12.54 -21.24
C LYS A 160 -4.66 11.48 -21.21
N THR A 161 -4.78 10.72 -20.14
CA THR A 161 -5.79 9.67 -20.02
C THR A 161 -7.20 10.26 -19.99
N LYS A 162 -8.10 9.68 -20.77
CA LYS A 162 -9.53 10.00 -20.65
C LYS A 162 -10.11 9.27 -19.44
N VAL A 163 -10.50 10.04 -18.44
CA VAL A 163 -11.13 9.48 -17.24
C VAL A 163 -12.61 9.15 -17.50
N PRO A 164 -13.11 7.98 -17.08
CA PRO A 164 -14.51 7.62 -17.24
C PRO A 164 -15.42 8.50 -16.38
N LYS A 165 -16.66 8.70 -16.80
CA LYS A 165 -17.62 9.45 -16.00
C LYS A 165 -18.14 8.57 -14.85
N ALA A 166 -18.03 9.06 -13.61
CA ALA A 166 -18.53 8.42 -12.41
C ALA A 166 -19.02 9.48 -11.41
N ASP A 167 -19.82 9.07 -10.42
CA ASP A 167 -20.37 9.95 -9.39
C ASP A 167 -19.37 10.16 -8.25
N LEU A 168 -18.57 9.11 -7.97
CA LEU A 168 -17.50 9.11 -6.98
C LEU A 168 -16.25 8.49 -7.59
N TYR A 169 -15.11 9.15 -7.40
CA TYR A 169 -13.80 8.56 -7.59
C TYR A 169 -13.23 8.10 -6.24
N HIS A 170 -12.90 6.82 -6.14
CA HIS A 170 -12.26 6.25 -4.97
C HIS A 170 -10.84 5.82 -5.31
N CYS A 171 -9.86 6.64 -4.97
CA CYS A 171 -8.45 6.39 -5.21
C CYS A 171 -7.83 5.65 -4.02
N VAL A 172 -7.04 4.60 -4.29
CA VAL A 172 -6.37 3.83 -3.23
C VAL A 172 -4.95 4.29 -2.92
N ALA A 173 -4.53 5.39 -3.55
CA ALA A 173 -3.27 6.08 -3.31
C ALA A 173 -3.38 7.55 -3.71
N THR A 174 -2.49 8.40 -3.21
CA THR A 174 -2.42 9.82 -3.57
C THR A 174 -1.61 10.09 -4.84
N GLY A 175 -0.73 9.20 -5.29
CA GLY A 175 0.16 9.37 -6.44
C GLY A 175 -0.53 9.66 -7.77
N TYR A 176 -0.26 8.88 -8.77
CA TYR A 176 -0.92 8.99 -10.08
C TYR A 176 -2.43 8.75 -9.97
N ALA A 177 -2.86 7.85 -9.06
CA ALA A 177 -4.27 7.63 -8.78
C ALA A 177 -4.97 8.89 -8.28
N GLY A 178 -4.37 9.60 -7.32
CA GLY A 178 -4.91 10.85 -6.79
C GLY A 178 -4.97 11.97 -7.84
N VAL A 179 -3.98 12.04 -8.74
CA VAL A 179 -3.99 13.01 -9.86
C VAL A 179 -5.18 12.72 -10.80
N LEU A 180 -5.45 11.46 -11.15
CA LEU A 180 -6.59 11.09 -12.00
C LEU A 180 -7.93 11.40 -11.32
N GLY A 181 -8.05 11.09 -10.02
CA GLY A 181 -9.24 11.44 -9.24
C GLY A 181 -9.47 12.95 -9.16
N SER A 182 -8.40 13.72 -8.94
CA SER A 182 -8.45 15.20 -8.92
C SER A 182 -8.86 15.77 -10.28
N MET A 183 -8.31 15.21 -11.36
CA MET A 183 -8.68 15.60 -12.73
C MET A 183 -10.14 15.26 -13.05
N ALA A 184 -10.62 14.09 -12.64
CA ALA A 184 -12.02 13.70 -12.81
C ALA A 184 -12.97 14.65 -12.05
N LYS A 185 -12.62 15.02 -10.82
CA LYS A 185 -13.38 15.99 -10.02
C LYS A 185 -13.44 17.35 -10.70
N HIS A 186 -12.34 17.83 -11.28
CA HIS A 186 -12.28 19.08 -12.02
C HIS A 186 -13.27 19.09 -13.20
N PHE A 187 -13.32 18.01 -14.00
CA PHE A 187 -14.16 17.98 -15.21
C PHE A 187 -15.62 17.57 -14.97
N TYR A 188 -15.87 16.72 -13.98
CA TYR A 188 -17.21 16.15 -13.77
C TYR A 188 -17.90 16.64 -12.51
N GLY A 189 -17.21 17.37 -11.62
CA GLY A 189 -17.76 17.75 -10.32
C GLY A 189 -18.15 16.56 -9.44
N CYS A 190 -17.49 15.41 -9.66
CA CYS A 190 -17.70 14.21 -8.86
C CYS A 190 -17.08 14.35 -7.46
N ASP A 191 -17.51 13.51 -6.52
CA ASP A 191 -16.84 13.41 -5.22
C ASP A 191 -15.52 12.64 -5.34
N LEU A 192 -14.57 12.90 -4.42
CA LEU A 192 -13.26 12.26 -4.39
C LEU A 192 -12.96 11.72 -3.00
N LEU A 193 -12.88 10.40 -2.89
CA LEU A 193 -12.41 9.66 -1.72
C LEU A 193 -11.00 9.14 -1.99
N ILE A 194 -10.10 9.30 -1.02
CA ILE A 194 -8.77 8.71 -1.06
C ILE A 194 -8.63 7.77 0.14
N SER A 195 -8.25 6.52 -0.10
CA SER A 195 -7.94 5.54 0.95
C SER A 195 -6.49 5.10 0.84
N GLU A 196 -5.63 5.64 1.70
CA GLU A 196 -4.23 5.26 1.74
C GLU A 196 -4.03 4.05 2.65
N HIS A 197 -3.53 2.97 2.07
CA HIS A 197 -3.13 1.75 2.78
C HIS A 197 -1.69 1.80 3.30
N GLY A 198 -0.88 2.66 2.75
CA GLY A 198 0.43 3.12 3.17
C GLY A 198 0.56 4.58 2.77
N ILE A 199 1.50 5.32 3.35
CA ILE A 199 1.72 6.73 2.97
C ILE A 199 2.55 6.79 1.71
N TYR A 200 1.89 7.03 0.58
CA TYR A 200 2.46 6.98 -0.77
C TYR A 200 3.80 7.72 -0.90
N THR A 201 3.89 8.95 -0.40
CA THR A 201 5.11 9.73 -0.47
C THR A 201 6.26 9.09 0.28
N ARG A 202 6.01 8.45 1.44
CA ARG A 202 7.03 7.76 2.24
C ARG A 202 7.50 6.48 1.55
N GLU A 203 6.59 5.70 1.00
CA GLU A 203 6.91 4.48 0.25
C GLU A 203 7.75 4.80 -0.99
N ARG A 204 7.35 5.82 -1.77
CA ARG A 204 8.13 6.27 -2.93
C ARG A 204 9.48 6.86 -2.55
N GLU A 205 9.57 7.62 -1.46
CA GLU A 205 10.83 8.14 -0.93
C GLU A 205 11.80 6.99 -0.58
N GLU A 206 11.34 5.97 0.14
CA GLU A 206 12.16 4.80 0.48
C GLU A 206 12.62 4.04 -0.77
N GLU A 207 11.74 3.83 -1.74
CA GLU A 207 12.09 3.17 -3.00
C GLU A 207 13.14 3.95 -3.77
N ILE A 208 12.98 5.27 -3.92
CA ILE A 208 13.94 6.12 -4.63
C ILE A 208 15.28 6.20 -3.89
N ILE A 209 15.27 6.24 -2.55
CA ILE A 209 16.52 6.22 -1.75
C ILE A 209 17.29 4.92 -1.99
N LYS A 210 16.61 3.77 -2.06
CA LYS A 210 17.21 2.46 -2.32
C LYS A 210 17.55 2.21 -3.79
N ALA A 211 16.93 2.95 -4.72
CA ALA A 211 17.12 2.76 -6.15
C ALA A 211 18.57 2.99 -6.59
N THR A 212 19.13 2.04 -7.32
CA THR A 212 20.50 2.11 -7.89
C THR A 212 20.52 2.78 -9.26
N TRP A 213 19.38 2.81 -9.97
CA TRP A 213 19.24 3.42 -11.30
C TRP A 213 19.08 4.95 -11.27
N VAL A 214 18.79 5.54 -10.09
CA VAL A 214 18.72 7.00 -9.91
C VAL A 214 19.99 7.50 -9.23
N ALA A 215 20.77 8.34 -9.92
CA ALA A 215 21.92 9.00 -9.29
C ALA A 215 21.49 9.90 -8.13
N GLY A 216 22.30 9.95 -7.06
CA GLY A 216 21.94 10.58 -5.78
C GLY A 216 21.39 11.99 -5.88
N VAL A 217 21.97 12.84 -6.75
CA VAL A 217 21.55 14.24 -6.96
C VAL A 217 20.11 14.35 -7.50
N TYR A 218 19.63 13.34 -8.23
CA TYR A 218 18.30 13.33 -8.84
C TYR A 218 17.21 12.73 -7.93
N LYS A 219 17.58 12.02 -6.85
CA LYS A 219 16.62 11.40 -5.93
C LYS A 219 15.63 12.40 -5.35
N ASN A 220 16.13 13.54 -4.91
CA ASN A 220 15.28 14.62 -4.37
C ASN A 220 14.26 15.15 -5.39
N ILE A 221 14.62 15.21 -6.69
CA ILE A 221 13.70 15.71 -7.73
C ILE A 221 12.52 14.73 -7.90
N TRP A 222 12.79 13.42 -7.88
CA TRP A 222 11.76 12.39 -7.90
C TRP A 222 10.85 12.47 -6.67
N ILE A 223 11.43 12.60 -5.47
CA ILE A 223 10.69 12.69 -4.20
C ILE A 223 9.77 13.92 -4.22
N GLU A 224 10.27 15.08 -4.65
CA GLU A 224 9.46 16.30 -4.75
C GLU A 224 8.33 16.15 -5.78
N GLN A 225 8.52 15.39 -6.84
CA GLN A 225 7.46 15.09 -7.81
C GLN A 225 6.33 14.26 -7.17
N PHE A 226 6.65 13.23 -6.38
CA PHE A 226 5.64 12.45 -5.67
C PHE A 226 4.89 13.27 -4.62
N LYS A 227 5.57 14.17 -3.90
CA LYS A 227 4.93 15.10 -2.96
C LYS A 227 3.91 16.01 -3.65
N LYS A 228 4.25 16.57 -4.80
CA LYS A 228 3.32 17.43 -5.58
C LYS A 228 2.03 16.68 -5.97
N MET A 229 2.15 15.43 -6.38
CA MET A 229 0.98 14.60 -6.72
C MET A 229 0.12 14.30 -5.49
N SER A 230 0.73 14.01 -4.35
CA SER A 230 -0.01 13.80 -3.11
C SER A 230 -0.68 15.08 -2.61
N MET A 231 -0.04 16.23 -2.74
CA MET A 231 -0.61 17.52 -2.32
C MET A 231 -1.88 17.87 -3.11
N VAL A 232 -1.90 17.74 -4.43
CA VAL A 232 -3.13 17.99 -5.20
C VAL A 232 -4.24 16.99 -4.85
N ALA A 233 -3.88 15.74 -4.60
CA ALA A 233 -4.84 14.72 -4.18
C ALA A 233 -5.50 15.09 -2.84
N TYR A 234 -4.71 15.47 -1.83
CA TYR A 234 -5.23 15.92 -0.54
C TYR A 234 -6.05 17.20 -0.64
N GLU A 235 -5.62 18.16 -1.48
CA GLU A 235 -6.34 19.41 -1.69
C GLU A 235 -7.73 19.17 -2.30
N GLN A 236 -7.81 18.31 -3.31
CA GLN A 236 -9.03 18.04 -4.06
C GLN A 236 -9.96 17.01 -3.37
N ALA A 237 -9.44 16.11 -2.55
CA ALA A 237 -10.25 15.09 -1.87
C ALA A 237 -11.36 15.72 -0.99
N ASP A 238 -12.50 15.04 -0.91
CA ASP A 238 -13.55 15.34 0.05
C ASP A 238 -13.32 14.59 1.36
N VAL A 239 -12.89 13.35 1.27
CA VAL A 239 -12.50 12.48 2.40
C VAL A 239 -11.18 11.80 2.09
N VAL A 240 -10.30 11.72 3.09
CA VAL A 240 -9.04 10.98 3.04
C VAL A 240 -9.00 10.02 4.22
N THR A 241 -8.80 8.73 3.94
CA THR A 241 -8.72 7.72 5.00
C THR A 241 -7.31 7.18 5.14
N SER A 242 -6.96 6.79 6.35
CA SER A 242 -5.74 6.07 6.69
C SER A 242 -6.05 4.90 7.60
N LEU A 243 -5.16 3.92 7.70
CA LEU A 243 -5.41 2.68 8.45
C LEU A 243 -5.24 2.85 9.97
N TYR A 244 -4.48 3.84 10.43
CA TYR A 244 -4.15 4.05 11.84
C TYR A 244 -3.77 5.52 12.11
N GLU A 245 -3.76 5.90 13.39
CA GLU A 245 -3.61 7.29 13.79
C GLU A 245 -2.26 7.90 13.39
N ARG A 246 -1.15 7.15 13.53
CA ARG A 246 0.17 7.64 13.12
C ARG A 246 0.23 7.93 11.61
N ALA A 247 -0.44 7.13 10.77
CA ALA A 247 -0.55 7.40 9.34
C ALA A 247 -1.37 8.67 9.08
N ARG A 248 -2.48 8.88 9.82
CA ARG A 248 -3.26 10.12 9.75
C ARG A 248 -2.42 11.35 10.11
N LEU A 249 -1.61 11.27 11.15
CA LEU A 249 -0.70 12.37 11.51
C LEU A 249 0.31 12.68 10.40
N LEU A 250 0.86 11.66 9.75
CA LEU A 250 1.73 11.84 8.58
C LEU A 250 1.00 12.50 7.41
N GLN A 251 -0.28 12.16 7.17
CA GLN A 251 -1.10 12.86 6.17
C GLN A 251 -1.23 14.35 6.49
N LEU A 252 -1.43 14.71 7.77
CA LEU A 252 -1.48 16.12 8.20
C LEU A 252 -0.15 16.84 7.98
N GLU A 253 0.97 16.21 8.32
CA GLU A 253 2.33 16.74 8.07
C GLU A 253 2.59 16.98 6.58
N LEU A 254 2.03 16.12 5.72
CA LEU A 254 2.13 16.23 4.26
C LEU A 254 1.12 17.23 3.66
N GLY A 255 0.37 17.96 4.50
CA GLY A 255 -0.52 19.03 4.07
C GLY A 255 -1.98 18.64 3.87
N CYS A 256 -2.39 17.42 4.24
CA CYS A 256 -3.80 17.05 4.20
C CYS A 256 -4.61 17.84 5.25
N PRO A 257 -5.73 18.51 4.88
CA PRO A 257 -6.54 19.23 5.86
C PRO A 257 -7.18 18.27 6.88
N ALA A 258 -7.02 18.56 8.19
CA ALA A 258 -7.48 17.70 9.28
C ALA A 258 -8.98 17.32 9.20
N LYS A 259 -9.82 18.27 8.75
CA LYS A 259 -11.26 18.06 8.60
C LYS A 259 -11.66 17.01 7.56
N LYS A 260 -10.74 16.63 6.67
CA LYS A 260 -10.96 15.62 5.63
C LYS A 260 -10.48 14.24 6.04
N THR A 261 -9.65 14.14 7.08
CA THR A 261 -8.99 12.89 7.46
C THR A 261 -9.88 12.03 8.37
N LYS A 262 -9.86 10.71 8.15
CA LYS A 262 -10.57 9.72 8.96
C LYS A 262 -9.70 8.45 9.08
N VAL A 263 -9.61 7.88 10.27
CA VAL A 263 -8.96 6.58 10.47
C VAL A 263 -9.97 5.47 10.18
N THR A 264 -9.60 4.56 9.30
CA THR A 264 -10.42 3.41 8.87
C THR A 264 -9.55 2.16 8.84
N PRO A 265 -9.36 1.48 9.98
CA PRO A 265 -8.51 0.30 10.04
C PRO A 265 -8.99 -0.81 9.11
N ASN A 266 -8.06 -1.59 8.58
CA ASN A 266 -8.41 -2.86 7.97
C ASN A 266 -8.92 -3.82 9.03
N GLY A 267 -9.83 -4.70 8.62
CA GLY A 267 -10.37 -5.76 9.46
C GLY A 267 -10.14 -7.13 8.87
N ILE A 268 -10.28 -8.13 9.71
CA ILE A 268 -10.25 -9.55 9.31
C ILE A 268 -11.55 -10.25 9.65
N ASP A 269 -11.78 -11.38 8.99
CA ASP A 269 -12.86 -12.31 9.32
C ASP A 269 -12.40 -13.20 10.49
N VAL A 270 -12.79 -12.79 11.70
CA VAL A 270 -12.40 -13.49 12.95
C VAL A 270 -13.05 -14.87 13.02
N GLU A 271 -14.27 -15.02 12.54
CA GLU A 271 -14.99 -16.30 12.57
C GLU A 271 -14.29 -17.36 11.73
N ARG A 272 -13.71 -16.96 10.61
CA ARG A 272 -12.92 -17.84 9.75
C ARG A 272 -11.68 -18.43 10.44
N LEU A 273 -11.19 -17.80 11.49
CA LEU A 273 -10.03 -18.20 12.27
C LEU A 273 -10.43 -18.79 13.65
N ALA A 274 -11.71 -19.05 13.86
CA ALA A 274 -12.20 -19.74 15.05
C ALA A 274 -12.04 -21.26 14.91
N GLY A 275 -11.79 -21.93 16.02
CA GLY A 275 -11.77 -23.40 16.07
C GLY A 275 -10.66 -24.07 15.25
N LEU A 276 -9.52 -23.40 15.08
CA LEU A 276 -8.37 -23.90 14.31
C LEU A 276 -7.80 -25.20 14.91
N PRO A 277 -7.23 -26.10 14.07
CA PRO A 277 -6.63 -27.34 14.53
C PRO A 277 -5.44 -27.08 15.44
N GLY A 278 -5.38 -27.75 16.59
CA GLY A 278 -4.26 -27.70 17.52
C GLY A 278 -3.01 -28.41 17.02
N LYS A 279 -1.99 -28.50 17.88
CA LYS A 279 -0.73 -29.20 17.59
C LYS A 279 -0.95 -30.67 17.19
N LYS A 280 -0.18 -31.11 16.20
CA LYS A 280 -0.10 -32.53 15.85
C LYS A 280 0.75 -33.29 16.88
N LYS A 281 0.58 -34.61 16.98
CA LYS A 281 1.37 -35.45 17.89
C LYS A 281 2.87 -35.33 17.70
N GLU A 282 3.32 -35.12 16.46
CA GLU A 282 4.73 -34.91 16.12
C GLU A 282 5.34 -33.60 16.65
N ASP A 283 4.49 -32.62 16.99
CA ASP A 283 4.89 -31.33 17.54
C ASP A 283 4.63 -31.22 19.05
N GLU A 284 4.17 -32.33 19.70
CA GLU A 284 3.99 -32.36 21.16
C GLU A 284 5.34 -32.15 21.86
N GLY A 285 5.37 -31.22 22.84
CA GLY A 285 6.60 -30.84 23.56
C GLY A 285 7.47 -29.81 22.83
N MET A 286 7.19 -29.47 21.57
CA MET A 286 7.85 -28.37 20.87
C MET A 286 7.12 -27.05 21.13
N ILE A 287 7.87 -25.96 21.21
CA ILE A 287 7.34 -24.60 21.20
C ILE A 287 7.41 -24.07 19.77
N SER A 288 6.26 -23.85 19.15
CA SER A 288 6.14 -23.49 17.75
C SER A 288 5.97 -21.97 17.56
N VAL A 289 6.91 -21.37 16.87
CA VAL A 289 6.88 -19.95 16.46
C VAL A 289 6.45 -19.89 15.01
N GLY A 290 5.41 -19.10 14.70
CA GLY A 290 4.89 -18.94 13.34
C GLY A 290 5.21 -17.59 12.75
N ALA A 291 5.74 -17.55 11.53
CA ALA A 291 5.90 -16.35 10.73
C ALA A 291 5.05 -16.47 9.47
N VAL A 292 3.98 -15.67 9.36
CA VAL A 292 3.11 -15.63 8.18
C VAL A 292 3.53 -14.45 7.31
N LEU A 293 4.29 -14.72 6.24
CA LEU A 293 4.88 -13.66 5.43
C LEU A 293 5.36 -14.18 4.07
N ARG A 294 5.59 -13.27 3.13
CA ARG A 294 6.35 -13.55 1.90
C ARG A 294 7.84 -13.46 2.20
N VAL A 295 8.64 -14.41 1.71
CA VAL A 295 10.10 -14.40 1.93
C VAL A 295 10.74 -13.36 1.01
N THR A 296 10.78 -12.11 1.49
CA THR A 296 11.29 -10.94 0.77
C THR A 296 12.15 -10.07 1.70
N PRO A 297 13.07 -9.23 1.17
CA PRO A 297 13.97 -8.40 1.98
C PRO A 297 13.25 -7.50 2.98
N ILE A 298 12.07 -6.97 2.63
CA ILE A 298 11.32 -6.07 3.53
C ILE A 298 10.79 -6.77 4.79
N LYS A 299 10.65 -8.10 4.75
CA LYS A 299 10.21 -8.92 5.89
C LYS A 299 11.36 -9.33 6.80
N ASP A 300 12.58 -9.08 6.39
CA ASP A 300 13.83 -9.32 7.15
C ASP A 300 13.91 -10.71 7.79
N VAL A 301 13.66 -11.72 6.97
CA VAL A 301 13.67 -13.12 7.39
C VAL A 301 15.06 -13.56 7.88
N LYS A 302 16.13 -12.92 7.39
CA LYS A 302 17.49 -13.23 7.82
C LYS A 302 17.70 -12.88 9.30
N THR A 303 17.29 -11.69 9.74
CA THR A 303 17.32 -11.30 11.16
C THR A 303 16.48 -12.25 12.01
N MET A 304 15.31 -12.66 11.53
CA MET A 304 14.47 -13.66 12.21
C MET A 304 15.19 -14.99 12.42
N ILE A 305 15.84 -15.53 11.38
CA ILE A 305 16.59 -16.80 11.44
C ILE A 305 17.78 -16.69 12.42
N GLN A 306 18.52 -15.58 12.36
CA GLN A 306 19.65 -15.34 13.28
C GLN A 306 19.19 -15.23 14.73
N ALA A 307 18.15 -14.44 15.01
CA ALA A 307 17.58 -14.32 16.35
C ALA A 307 17.02 -15.65 16.86
N PHE A 308 16.39 -16.43 15.97
CA PHE A 308 15.92 -17.79 16.30
C PHE A 308 17.08 -18.72 16.66
N SER A 309 18.22 -18.65 15.98
CA SER A 309 19.37 -19.49 16.32
C SER A 309 19.86 -19.23 17.75
N PHE A 310 19.94 -17.97 18.19
CA PHE A 310 20.30 -17.60 19.56
C PHE A 310 19.23 -18.01 20.59
N ALA A 311 17.96 -17.87 20.24
CA ALA A 311 16.86 -18.32 21.10
C ALA A 311 16.85 -19.85 21.25
N LYS A 312 17.14 -20.59 20.18
CA LYS A 312 17.21 -22.06 20.15
C LYS A 312 18.30 -22.63 21.04
N GLU A 313 19.43 -21.94 21.21
CA GLU A 313 20.48 -22.35 22.16
C GLU A 313 19.96 -22.37 23.62
N LYS A 314 19.06 -21.42 23.97
CA LYS A 314 18.47 -21.32 25.30
C LYS A 314 17.24 -22.22 25.46
N VAL A 315 16.45 -22.38 24.40
CA VAL A 315 15.20 -23.17 24.38
C VAL A 315 15.33 -24.26 23.29
N PRO A 316 15.94 -25.41 23.60
CA PRO A 316 16.25 -26.44 22.59
C PRO A 316 15.03 -27.03 21.86
N ASN A 317 13.84 -26.99 22.45
CA ASN A 317 12.59 -27.46 21.85
C ASN A 317 11.83 -26.37 21.05
N LEU A 318 12.45 -25.23 20.74
CA LEU A 318 11.87 -24.18 19.89
C LEU A 318 11.86 -24.62 18.42
N LYS A 319 10.79 -24.30 17.67
CA LYS A 319 10.62 -24.63 16.26
C LYS A 319 10.05 -23.43 15.51
N LEU A 320 10.67 -23.04 14.41
CA LEU A 320 10.25 -21.88 13.58
C LEU A 320 9.57 -22.34 12.30
N TRP A 321 8.37 -21.85 12.06
CA TRP A 321 7.58 -22.09 10.86
C TRP A 321 7.49 -20.79 10.05
N ILE A 322 8.08 -20.77 8.84
CA ILE A 322 8.01 -19.66 7.91
C ILE A 322 6.98 -20.03 6.83
N MET A 323 5.79 -19.45 6.95
CA MET A 323 4.61 -19.78 6.17
C MET A 323 4.35 -18.69 5.13
N GLY A 324 4.59 -19.02 3.87
CA GLY A 324 4.33 -18.13 2.75
C GLY A 324 5.25 -18.37 1.55
N PRO A 325 5.00 -17.67 0.44
CA PRO A 325 5.71 -17.88 -0.82
C PRO A 325 7.19 -17.48 -0.72
N CYS A 326 8.03 -18.25 -1.42
CA CYS A 326 9.48 -18.04 -1.58
C CYS A 326 9.87 -17.71 -3.03
N ASP A 327 8.89 -17.59 -3.93
CA ASP A 327 9.02 -17.41 -5.37
C ASP A 327 8.95 -15.97 -5.85
N GLU A 328 8.71 -15.02 -4.95
CA GLU A 328 8.61 -13.59 -5.27
C GLU A 328 10.01 -12.93 -5.39
N ASP A 329 10.97 -13.39 -4.56
CA ASP A 329 12.40 -13.06 -4.63
C ASP A 329 13.22 -14.33 -4.36
N GLU A 330 13.45 -15.10 -5.42
CA GLU A 330 14.17 -16.38 -5.34
C GLU A 330 15.61 -16.22 -4.85
N HIS A 331 16.26 -15.08 -5.17
CA HIS A 331 17.62 -14.81 -4.71
C HIS A 331 17.66 -14.63 -3.19
N TYR A 332 16.77 -13.80 -2.64
CA TYR A 332 16.68 -13.58 -1.20
C TYR A 332 16.24 -14.86 -0.45
N ALA A 333 15.27 -15.60 -1.00
CA ALA A 333 14.84 -16.87 -0.43
C ALA A 333 16.01 -17.87 -0.36
N LYS A 334 16.81 -17.97 -1.42
CA LYS A 334 18.01 -18.81 -1.42
C LYS A 334 19.02 -18.38 -0.35
N GLU A 335 19.26 -17.07 -0.21
CA GLU A 335 20.15 -16.56 0.85
C GLU A 335 19.63 -16.92 2.26
N CYS A 336 18.31 -16.96 2.47
CA CYS A 336 17.72 -17.41 3.73
C CYS A 336 17.94 -18.91 3.97
N PHE A 337 17.81 -19.76 2.95
CA PHE A 337 18.09 -21.19 3.06
C PHE A 337 19.58 -21.45 3.33
N ASP A 338 20.46 -20.76 2.61
CA ASP A 338 21.92 -20.86 2.79
C ASP A 338 22.33 -20.42 4.22
N LEU A 339 21.66 -19.39 4.76
CA LEU A 339 21.90 -18.90 6.13
C LEU A 339 21.51 -19.95 7.18
N VAL A 340 20.37 -20.64 7.03
CA VAL A 340 19.97 -21.73 7.93
C VAL A 340 21.01 -22.84 7.93
N GLN A 341 21.53 -23.20 6.76
CA GLN A 341 22.60 -24.20 6.64
C GLN A 341 23.92 -23.73 7.27
N ALA A 342 24.33 -22.50 7.00
CA ALA A 342 25.57 -21.92 7.53
C ALA A 342 25.58 -21.83 9.05
N LEU A 343 24.43 -21.49 9.66
CA LEU A 343 24.26 -21.45 11.12
C LEU A 343 24.12 -22.86 11.73
N GLY A 344 23.88 -23.90 10.92
CA GLY A 344 23.63 -25.25 11.40
C GLY A 344 22.39 -25.38 12.29
N VAL A 345 21.47 -24.39 12.23
CA VAL A 345 20.28 -24.34 13.07
C VAL A 345 19.24 -25.35 12.58
N LYS A 346 18.69 -26.14 13.51
CA LYS A 346 17.66 -27.13 13.23
C LYS A 346 16.26 -26.55 13.49
N ASP A 347 15.23 -27.25 12.99
CA ASP A 347 13.82 -26.94 13.23
C ASP A 347 13.37 -25.57 12.68
N VAL A 348 13.97 -25.13 11.58
CA VAL A 348 13.46 -24.04 10.74
C VAL A 348 12.78 -24.66 9.53
N ILE A 349 11.49 -24.40 9.36
CA ILE A 349 10.65 -25.01 8.32
C ILE A 349 10.06 -23.92 7.43
N PHE A 350 10.42 -23.94 6.17
CA PHE A 350 9.77 -23.14 5.12
C PHE A 350 8.66 -23.98 4.50
N THR A 351 7.41 -23.56 4.70
CA THR A 351 6.25 -24.32 4.20
C THR A 351 5.91 -24.01 2.75
N GLY A 352 6.42 -22.91 2.20
CA GLY A 352 5.88 -22.32 0.97
C GLY A 352 4.46 -21.78 1.21
N ARG A 353 3.72 -21.59 0.13
CA ARG A 353 2.33 -21.10 0.16
C ARG A 353 1.40 -22.17 0.75
N VAL A 354 0.76 -21.86 1.86
CA VAL A 354 -0.14 -22.76 2.60
C VAL A 354 -1.42 -22.04 3.03
N ASP A 355 -2.45 -22.80 3.35
CA ASP A 355 -3.59 -22.25 4.08
C ASP A 355 -3.21 -22.08 5.56
N ILE A 356 -3.13 -20.83 6.00
CA ILE A 356 -2.72 -20.48 7.37
C ILE A 356 -3.62 -21.08 8.44
N ARG A 357 -4.89 -21.40 8.11
CA ARG A 357 -5.83 -22.03 9.03
C ARG A 357 -5.39 -23.40 9.51
N GLU A 358 -4.64 -24.14 8.70
CA GLU A 358 -4.10 -25.45 9.05
C GLU A 358 -2.90 -25.38 9.98
N TYR A 359 -2.27 -24.21 10.09
CA TYR A 359 -1.02 -24.02 10.80
C TYR A 359 -1.15 -23.12 12.03
N LEU A 360 -1.90 -22.01 11.92
CA LEU A 360 -1.90 -20.94 12.92
C LEU A 360 -2.35 -21.46 14.31
N GLY A 361 -3.33 -22.36 14.38
CA GLY A 361 -3.77 -22.96 15.63
C GLY A 361 -2.69 -23.80 16.33
N ARG A 362 -1.71 -24.33 15.57
CA ARG A 362 -0.57 -25.13 16.07
C ARG A 362 0.55 -24.29 16.66
N MET A 363 0.57 -22.98 16.40
CA MET A 363 1.59 -22.07 16.89
C MET A 363 1.35 -21.72 18.37
N ASP A 364 2.42 -21.51 19.13
CA ASP A 364 2.36 -20.97 20.48
C ASP A 364 2.34 -19.45 20.48
N PHE A 365 3.08 -18.85 19.57
CA PHE A 365 3.09 -17.41 19.27
C PHE A 365 3.56 -17.17 17.85
N THR A 366 3.41 -15.93 17.36
CA THR A 366 3.85 -15.56 16.02
C THR A 366 4.91 -14.46 16.06
N ILE A 367 5.59 -14.27 14.93
CA ILE A 367 6.67 -13.28 14.82
C ILE A 367 6.61 -12.56 13.47
N LEU A 368 6.92 -11.25 13.49
CA LEU A 368 7.04 -10.38 12.33
C LEU A 368 8.25 -9.45 12.51
N THR A 369 9.31 -9.63 11.71
CA THR A 369 10.57 -8.87 11.81
C THR A 369 10.71 -7.78 10.73
N SER A 370 9.61 -7.38 10.12
CA SER A 370 9.60 -6.47 8.97
C SER A 370 10.34 -5.15 9.23
N ILE A 371 10.96 -4.63 8.19
CA ILE A 371 11.62 -3.31 8.18
C ILE A 371 10.58 -2.20 7.98
N SER A 372 9.51 -2.48 7.26
CA SER A 372 8.41 -1.53 6.99
C SER A 372 7.09 -2.28 6.87
N GLU A 373 6.04 -1.70 7.44
CA GLU A 373 4.66 -2.18 7.36
C GLU A 373 3.69 -1.00 7.33
N GLY A 374 2.50 -1.23 6.77
CA GLY A 374 1.34 -0.39 7.03
C GLY A 374 0.61 -0.91 8.26
N GLN A 375 -0.48 -1.64 8.04
CA GLN A 375 -1.20 -2.41 9.08
C GLN A 375 -1.09 -3.89 8.74
N PRO A 376 -0.22 -4.66 9.43
CA PRO A 376 0.01 -6.06 9.11
C PRO A 376 -1.18 -6.94 9.52
N LEU A 377 -1.92 -7.47 8.53
CA LEU A 377 -3.08 -8.34 8.77
C LEU A 377 -2.67 -9.63 9.50
N THR A 378 -1.45 -10.10 9.31
CA THR A 378 -0.93 -11.31 9.97
C THR A 378 -0.91 -11.18 11.49
N ILE A 379 -0.75 -9.98 12.05
CA ILE A 379 -0.90 -9.72 13.49
C ILE A 379 -2.37 -9.89 13.90
N LEU A 380 -3.30 -9.33 13.14
CA LEU A 380 -4.73 -9.47 13.42
C LEU A 380 -5.18 -10.94 13.31
N GLU A 381 -4.70 -11.66 12.31
CA GLU A 381 -4.95 -13.10 12.14
C GLU A 381 -4.41 -13.92 13.33
N SER A 382 -3.21 -13.56 13.83
CA SER A 382 -2.64 -14.18 15.02
C SER A 382 -3.50 -13.93 16.25
N TYR A 383 -4.00 -12.71 16.43
CA TYR A 383 -4.87 -12.33 17.53
C TYR A 383 -6.23 -13.07 17.46
N ALA A 384 -6.81 -13.22 16.27
CA ALA A 384 -8.03 -14.00 16.08
C ALA A 384 -7.85 -15.48 16.48
N ALA A 385 -6.63 -16.00 16.34
CA ALA A 385 -6.23 -17.33 16.79
C ALA A 385 -5.73 -17.37 18.25
N HIS A 386 -5.92 -16.32 19.07
CA HIS A 386 -5.44 -16.20 20.43
C HIS A 386 -3.91 -16.35 20.57
N LYS A 387 -3.13 -15.94 19.57
CA LYS A 387 -1.67 -16.02 19.58
C LYS A 387 -1.06 -14.66 19.82
N PRO A 388 -0.18 -14.51 20.83
CA PRO A 388 0.58 -13.29 21.00
C PRO A 388 1.63 -13.14 19.89
N VAL A 389 2.07 -11.92 19.65
CA VAL A 389 2.97 -11.61 18.53
C VAL A 389 4.23 -10.92 19.02
N ILE A 390 5.38 -11.30 18.48
CA ILE A 390 6.61 -10.52 18.53
C ILE A 390 6.65 -9.72 17.22
N ALA A 391 6.75 -8.38 17.29
CA ALA A 391 6.84 -7.56 16.08
C ALA A 391 7.87 -6.44 16.23
N THR A 392 8.44 -6.03 15.10
CA THR A 392 9.27 -4.81 15.04
C THR A 392 8.40 -3.55 15.12
N ASP A 393 8.95 -2.45 15.66
CA ASP A 393 8.26 -1.17 15.83
C ASP A 393 8.16 -0.40 14.50
N VAL A 394 7.33 -0.89 13.62
CA VAL A 394 7.07 -0.32 12.28
C VAL A 394 5.57 -0.19 12.01
N GLY A 395 5.20 0.82 11.23
CA GLY A 395 3.80 1.04 10.85
C GLY A 395 2.86 1.10 12.04
N ASN A 396 1.83 0.25 12.02
CA ASN A 396 0.83 0.13 13.08
C ASN A 396 1.17 -0.92 14.16
N CYS A 397 2.33 -1.56 14.13
CA CYS A 397 2.65 -2.65 15.07
C CYS A 397 2.55 -2.22 16.55
N ARG A 398 3.00 -1.00 16.88
CA ARG A 398 2.91 -0.46 18.24
C ARG A 398 1.47 -0.37 18.75
N GLU A 399 0.57 0.20 17.95
CA GLU A 399 -0.85 0.34 18.29
C GLU A 399 -1.53 -1.03 18.37
N LEU A 400 -1.17 -1.96 17.48
CA LEU A 400 -1.69 -3.32 17.53
C LEU A 400 -1.24 -4.08 18.79
N ILE A 401 -0.01 -3.86 19.29
CA ILE A 401 0.53 -4.54 20.46
C ILE A 401 0.08 -3.89 21.77
N TYR A 402 0.10 -2.58 21.86
CA TYR A 402 -0.19 -1.87 23.13
C TYR A 402 -1.59 -1.26 23.19
N GLY A 403 -2.32 -1.16 22.06
CA GLY A 403 -3.59 -0.41 21.96
C GLY A 403 -3.37 1.08 21.81
N GLU A 404 -4.46 1.84 21.76
CA GLU A 404 -4.45 3.31 21.68
C GLU A 404 -4.34 3.97 23.06
N GLU A 405 -4.80 3.30 24.11
CA GLU A 405 -4.76 3.77 25.48
C GLU A 405 -3.55 3.21 26.20
N GLU A 406 -2.86 4.04 26.97
CA GLU A 406 -1.66 3.65 27.74
C GLU A 406 -1.90 2.49 28.74
N ASP A 407 -3.15 2.29 29.16
CA ASP A 407 -3.55 1.26 30.13
C ASP A 407 -4.00 -0.07 29.51
N SER A 408 -3.88 -0.22 28.20
CA SER A 408 -4.32 -1.46 27.56
C SER A 408 -3.30 -2.59 27.77
N GLU A 409 -3.82 -3.81 28.05
CA GLU A 409 -2.95 -4.98 28.22
C GLU A 409 -2.16 -5.28 26.93
N PRO A 410 -0.83 -5.50 27.01
CA PRO A 410 -0.03 -5.86 25.84
C PRO A 410 -0.50 -7.17 25.20
N ALA A 411 -0.62 -7.19 23.87
CA ALA A 411 -0.97 -8.38 23.08
C ALA A 411 0.26 -9.06 22.47
N GLY A 412 1.46 -8.66 22.86
CA GLY A 412 2.71 -9.17 22.35
C GLY A 412 3.90 -8.35 22.83
N ILE A 413 5.05 -8.56 22.18
CA ILE A 413 6.31 -7.88 22.49
C ILE A 413 6.77 -7.09 21.27
N LEU A 414 7.07 -5.80 21.46
CA LEU A 414 7.60 -4.93 20.43
C LEU A 414 9.12 -4.86 20.54
N THR A 415 9.83 -4.96 19.41
CA THR A 415 11.28 -4.92 19.32
C THR A 415 11.75 -3.87 18.31
N HIS A 416 13.00 -3.46 18.38
CA HIS A 416 13.58 -2.60 17.34
C HIS A 416 13.91 -3.41 16.07
N ILE A 417 13.90 -2.71 14.93
CA ILE A 417 14.26 -3.28 13.62
C ILE A 417 15.69 -3.82 13.68
N MET A 418 15.91 -5.02 13.11
CA MET A 418 17.23 -5.68 13.04
C MET A 418 17.93 -5.91 14.40
N ASN A 419 17.24 -5.78 15.51
CA ASN A 419 17.82 -6.00 16.83
C ASN A 419 17.73 -7.49 17.22
N LEU A 420 18.79 -8.23 16.89
CA LEU A 420 18.87 -9.67 17.14
C LEU A 420 18.71 -10.03 18.62
N GLU A 421 19.28 -9.22 19.51
CA GLU A 421 19.28 -9.48 20.96
C GLU A 421 17.86 -9.34 21.53
N GLU A 422 17.14 -8.26 21.20
CA GLU A 422 15.76 -8.04 21.65
C GLU A 422 14.82 -9.11 21.08
N ILE A 423 14.93 -9.42 19.78
CA ILE A 423 14.09 -10.42 19.12
C ILE A 423 14.32 -11.81 19.73
N SER A 424 15.58 -12.20 19.93
CA SER A 424 15.93 -13.46 20.58
C SER A 424 15.42 -13.53 22.02
N ALA A 425 15.59 -12.47 22.80
CA ALA A 425 15.11 -12.40 24.18
C ALA A 425 13.58 -12.52 24.25
N ALA A 426 12.85 -11.84 23.36
CA ALA A 426 11.39 -11.94 23.25
C ALA A 426 10.93 -13.36 22.91
N MET A 427 11.63 -14.06 22.00
CA MET A 427 11.35 -15.47 21.69
C MET A 427 11.52 -16.36 22.91
N VAL A 428 12.59 -16.18 23.67
CA VAL A 428 12.86 -16.95 24.91
C VAL A 428 11.78 -16.67 25.95
N GLU A 429 11.46 -15.40 26.20
CA GLU A 429 10.45 -14.99 27.18
C GLU A 429 9.08 -15.63 26.87
N LEU A 430 8.62 -15.53 25.63
CA LEU A 430 7.35 -16.15 25.23
C LEU A 430 7.44 -17.68 25.21
N ALA A 431 8.59 -18.28 24.91
CA ALA A 431 8.74 -19.72 24.91
C ALA A 431 8.65 -20.30 26.32
N GLU A 432 9.28 -19.68 27.31
CA GLU A 432 9.35 -20.18 28.69
C GLU A 432 8.14 -19.81 29.54
N ASN A 433 7.34 -18.78 29.14
CA ASN A 433 6.25 -18.26 29.95
C ASN A 433 4.87 -18.51 29.31
N GLU A 434 4.32 -19.69 29.49
CA GLU A 434 2.98 -20.04 28.99
C GLU A 434 1.85 -19.16 29.53
N PRO A 435 1.81 -18.81 30.84
CA PRO A 435 0.80 -17.88 31.36
C PRO A 435 0.83 -16.51 30.67
N LEU A 436 2.03 -15.99 30.39
CA LEU A 436 2.20 -14.72 29.65
C LEU A 436 1.67 -14.83 28.21
N ARG A 437 2.00 -15.94 27.50
CA ARG A 437 1.47 -16.20 26.14
C ARG A 437 -0.05 -16.18 26.14
N LYS A 438 -0.69 -16.88 27.09
CA LYS A 438 -2.15 -16.94 27.20
C LYS A 438 -2.74 -15.55 27.48
N LYS A 439 -2.17 -14.82 28.42
CA LYS A 439 -2.64 -13.47 28.78
C LYS A 439 -2.55 -12.52 27.57
N MET A 440 -1.41 -12.48 26.89
CA MET A 440 -1.21 -11.64 25.72
C MET A 440 -2.10 -12.05 24.52
N GLY A 441 -2.27 -13.36 24.30
CA GLY A 441 -3.17 -13.88 23.27
C GLY A 441 -4.61 -13.46 23.48
N GLU A 442 -5.11 -13.52 24.72
CA GLU A 442 -6.45 -13.05 25.07
C GLU A 442 -6.60 -11.53 24.93
N ALA A 443 -5.56 -10.75 25.27
CA ALA A 443 -5.56 -9.31 25.04
C ALA A 443 -5.65 -8.98 23.54
N GLY A 444 -4.89 -9.70 22.71
CA GLY A 444 -4.96 -9.58 21.25
C GLY A 444 -6.34 -9.94 20.69
N TYR A 445 -6.92 -11.05 21.16
CA TYR A 445 -8.27 -11.47 20.75
C TYR A 445 -9.33 -10.42 21.09
N ARG A 446 -9.33 -9.90 22.31
CA ARG A 446 -10.25 -8.80 22.69
C ARG A 446 -10.06 -7.57 21.80
N ARG A 447 -8.82 -7.21 21.48
CA ARG A 447 -8.48 -6.07 20.62
C ARG A 447 -9.00 -6.24 19.19
N VAL A 448 -8.80 -7.41 18.57
CA VAL A 448 -9.30 -7.65 17.21
C VAL A 448 -10.83 -7.69 17.17
N MET A 449 -11.47 -8.25 18.22
CA MET A 449 -12.93 -8.30 18.31
C MET A 449 -13.57 -6.94 18.50
N SER A 450 -12.90 -5.99 19.15
CA SER A 450 -13.45 -4.67 19.42
C SER A 450 -13.24 -3.67 18.29
N ARG A 451 -12.24 -3.84 17.40
CA ARG A 451 -11.82 -2.76 16.49
C ARG A 451 -11.43 -3.19 15.08
N TYR A 452 -11.12 -4.48 14.87
CA TYR A 452 -10.51 -4.93 13.63
C TYR A 452 -11.28 -6.05 12.94
N LYS A 453 -12.62 -6.05 13.07
CA LYS A 453 -13.46 -6.96 12.29
C LYS A 453 -13.67 -6.41 10.87
N VAL A 454 -13.68 -7.29 9.89
CA VAL A 454 -13.96 -6.92 8.50
C VAL A 454 -15.35 -6.30 8.33
N SER A 455 -16.32 -6.69 9.17
CA SER A 455 -17.66 -6.08 9.20
C SER A 455 -17.61 -4.60 9.54
N ASP A 456 -16.77 -4.20 10.51
CA ASP A 456 -16.67 -2.82 10.97
C ASP A 456 -16.01 -1.94 9.89
N MET A 457 -14.99 -2.45 9.23
CA MET A 457 -14.38 -1.81 8.07
C MET A 457 -15.41 -1.60 6.95
N LYS A 458 -16.17 -2.65 6.59
CA LYS A 458 -17.23 -2.57 5.56
C LYS A 458 -18.32 -1.57 5.94
N GLN A 459 -18.76 -1.56 7.21
CA GLN A 459 -19.74 -0.62 7.71
C GLN A 459 -19.25 0.84 7.60
N THR A 460 -17.98 1.08 7.90
CA THR A 460 -17.37 2.41 7.73
C THR A 460 -17.42 2.89 6.27
N TYR A 461 -17.10 2.03 5.31
CA TYR A 461 -17.20 2.41 3.89
C TYR A 461 -18.65 2.50 3.40
N TYR A 462 -19.56 1.71 3.96
CA TYR A 462 -20.99 1.88 3.74
C TYR A 462 -21.45 3.29 4.12
N GLU A 463 -21.06 3.77 5.30
CA GLU A 463 -21.42 5.10 5.79
C GLU A 463 -20.81 6.21 4.91
N ILE A 464 -19.53 6.07 4.52
CA ILE A 464 -18.84 7.03 3.64
C ILE A 464 -19.54 7.10 2.27
N TYR A 465 -19.82 5.96 1.64
CA TYR A 465 -20.46 5.94 0.33
C TYR A 465 -21.91 6.45 0.39
N LYS A 466 -22.62 6.10 1.45
CA LYS A 466 -23.98 6.61 1.67
C LYS A 466 -24.01 8.13 1.84
N GLU A 467 -23.07 8.69 2.62
CA GLU A 467 -22.94 10.15 2.78
C GLU A 467 -22.74 10.86 1.44
N PHE A 468 -21.93 10.29 0.54
CA PHE A 468 -21.76 10.83 -0.82
C PHE A 468 -23.03 10.69 -1.66
N ALA A 469 -23.72 9.56 -1.60
CA ALA A 469 -24.99 9.38 -2.31
C ALA A 469 -26.06 10.37 -1.83
N ASP A 470 -26.23 10.52 -0.52
CA ASP A 470 -27.17 11.45 0.10
C ASP A 470 -26.86 12.91 -0.30
N ARG A 471 -25.58 13.31 -0.31
CA ARG A 471 -25.12 14.64 -0.74
C ARG A 471 -25.49 14.95 -2.19
N ARG A 472 -25.49 13.94 -3.04
CA ARG A 472 -25.85 14.05 -4.47
C ARG A 472 -27.34 13.88 -4.73
N GLY A 473 -28.14 13.52 -3.72
CA GLY A 473 -29.56 13.22 -3.86
C GLY A 473 -29.82 11.92 -4.63
N GLU A 474 -28.88 10.97 -4.60
CA GLU A 474 -29.02 9.68 -5.27
C GLU A 474 -29.71 8.65 -4.38
N GLU A 475 -30.51 7.77 -4.98
CA GLU A 475 -31.15 6.67 -4.27
C GLU A 475 -30.10 5.66 -3.78
N TRP A 476 -30.04 5.44 -2.45
CA TRP A 476 -29.15 4.45 -1.84
C TRP A 476 -29.87 3.10 -1.72
N LYS A 477 -29.35 2.09 -2.42
CA LYS A 477 -29.98 0.75 -2.54
C LYS A 477 -29.29 -0.33 -1.71
N GLU A 478 -28.13 -0.04 -1.15
CA GLU A 478 -27.41 -0.99 -0.32
C GLU A 478 -28.03 -1.08 1.08
N THR A 479 -27.98 -2.26 1.66
CA THR A 479 -28.38 -2.49 3.05
C THR A 479 -27.16 -2.42 3.98
N PRO A 480 -27.32 -1.94 5.23
CA PRO A 480 -26.25 -2.04 6.22
C PRO A 480 -25.79 -3.48 6.37
N PHE A 481 -24.47 -3.70 6.58
CA PHE A 481 -23.94 -5.02 6.80
C PHE A 481 -24.46 -5.60 8.12
N VAL A 482 -25.44 -6.45 8.02
CA VAL A 482 -25.80 -7.35 9.11
C VAL A 482 -24.77 -8.49 9.07
N LEU A 483 -24.17 -8.81 10.21
CA LEU A 483 -23.32 -9.99 10.36
C LEU A 483 -24.11 -11.18 9.80
N GLU A 484 -23.73 -11.68 8.63
CA GLU A 484 -24.14 -12.99 8.18
C GLU A 484 -23.48 -13.99 9.14
N THR A 485 -24.24 -14.40 10.16
CA THR A 485 -23.89 -15.57 10.97
C THR A 485 -23.79 -16.74 10.02
N GLY A 486 -22.59 -17.28 9.94
CA GLY A 486 -22.13 -18.31 9.02
C GLY A 486 -23.20 -19.27 8.52
N GLU A 487 -23.42 -19.23 7.21
CA GLU A 487 -23.82 -20.34 6.37
C GLU A 487 -23.61 -19.95 4.93
N GLN A 488 -22.42 -20.24 4.40
CA GLN A 488 -22.30 -20.58 2.98
C GLN A 488 -21.24 -21.66 2.82
N LYS A 489 -21.73 -22.78 2.31
CA LYS A 489 -21.04 -24.03 1.98
C LYS A 489 -19.94 -23.87 0.95
#